data_892b884af304cec34c094760ba937130
#
_entry.id   892b884af304cec34c094760ba937130
#
_cell.length_a   1.000
_cell.length_b   1.000
_cell.length_c   1.000
_cell.angle_alpha   90.00
_cell.angle_beta   90.00
_cell.angle_gamma   90.00
#
_symmetry.space_group_name_H-M   'P 1'
#
loop_
_entity.id
_entity.type
_entity.pdbx_description
1 polymer ?
#
loop_
_entity_poly.entity_id
_entity_poly.type
_entity_poly.pdbx_seq_one_letter_code
_entity_poly.pdbx_strand_id
1 'polypeptide(L)'
;LYTLSLPDALPISTVYLEAYQVTQKPMLESVARGILDYVLNDMTDPQGGFYSAEDADSEGEEGTFYIWSDAELKNLLTQEEYQLVYKIFGVTSGGNFEESGKNILHLPKEIGWKANASLEVKNLKKKLLEIREKRERPFKDDKVLTAWNGLMISAMAKASQVLQDPNYLVAAQKSAHFIKIHLYEKEKLARRFRSGEAKFTASLDD
;
A
#
# COMPACT_ATOMS: atom_id res chain seq x y z
N LEU A 1 13.32 -0.06 -4.81
CA LEU A 1 12.12 -0.26 -3.99
C LEU A 1 11.43 1.08 -3.81
N TYR A 2 10.36 1.31 -4.55
CA TYR A 2 9.54 2.49 -4.31
C TYR A 2 8.47 2.09 -3.29
N THR A 3 8.49 2.71 -2.12
CA THR A 3 7.34 2.72 -1.25
C THR A 3 6.22 3.48 -1.95
N LEU A 4 5.02 2.93 -1.95
CA LEU A 4 3.88 3.56 -2.59
C LEU A 4 3.46 4.76 -1.73
N SER A 5 3.77 5.96 -2.19
CA SER A 5 3.28 7.18 -1.56
C SER A 5 1.79 7.39 -1.87
N LEU A 6 1.09 8.20 -1.06
CA LEU A 6 -0.31 8.49 -1.32
C LEU A 6 -0.54 9.08 -2.73
N PRO A 7 0.27 10.05 -3.22
CA PRO A 7 0.13 10.57 -4.58
C PRO A 7 0.34 9.54 -5.69
N ASP A 8 1.12 8.47 -5.45
CA ASP A 8 1.29 7.39 -6.43
C ASP A 8 0.10 6.41 -6.37
N ALA A 9 -0.36 6.07 -5.17
CA ALA A 9 -1.50 5.17 -4.97
C ALA A 9 -2.78 5.65 -5.64
N LEU A 10 -3.00 6.96 -5.66
CA LEU A 10 -4.20 7.62 -6.18
C LEU A 10 -4.46 7.38 -7.66
N PRO A 11 -3.55 7.80 -8.59
CA PRO A 11 -3.78 7.61 -10.01
C PRO A 11 -3.74 6.13 -10.38
N ILE A 12 -2.86 5.35 -9.76
CA ILE A 12 -2.71 3.93 -10.05
C ILE A 12 -3.98 3.17 -9.69
N SER A 13 -4.52 3.34 -8.48
CA SER A 13 -5.77 2.66 -8.06
C SER A 13 -6.95 3.03 -8.97
N THR A 14 -7.08 4.31 -9.32
CA THR A 14 -8.17 4.78 -10.19
C THR A 14 -8.08 4.17 -11.59
N VAL A 15 -6.89 4.14 -12.19
CA VAL A 15 -6.68 3.51 -13.51
C VAL A 15 -7.01 2.02 -13.49
N TYR A 16 -6.59 1.29 -12.44
CA TYR A 16 -6.91 -0.14 -12.31
C TYR A 16 -8.42 -0.37 -12.11
N LEU A 17 -9.12 0.48 -11.35
CA LEU A 17 -10.58 0.41 -11.19
C LEU A 17 -11.29 0.64 -12.52
N GLU A 18 -10.90 1.65 -13.28
CA GLU A 18 -11.49 1.95 -14.60
C GLU A 18 -11.23 0.83 -15.60
N ALA A 19 -10.01 0.36 -15.66
CA ALA A 19 -9.64 -0.76 -16.52
C ALA A 19 -10.42 -2.05 -16.14
N TYR A 20 -10.66 -2.29 -14.84
CA TYR A 20 -11.48 -3.38 -14.38
C TYR A 20 -12.94 -3.21 -14.78
N GLN A 21 -13.52 -2.02 -14.63
CA GLN A 21 -14.91 -1.74 -15.06
C GLN A 21 -15.13 -2.09 -16.53
N VAL A 22 -14.17 -1.76 -17.41
CA VAL A 22 -14.29 -2.01 -18.85
C VAL A 22 -14.00 -3.46 -19.22
N THR A 23 -13.01 -4.10 -18.59
CA THR A 23 -12.48 -5.39 -19.05
C THR A 23 -12.94 -6.59 -18.22
N GLN A 24 -13.40 -6.37 -17.00
CA GLN A 24 -13.77 -7.39 -16.01
C GLN A 24 -12.65 -8.42 -15.74
N LYS A 25 -11.38 -8.02 -15.95
CA LYS A 25 -10.22 -8.90 -15.70
C LYS A 25 -9.92 -8.99 -14.20
N PRO A 26 -9.97 -10.17 -13.56
CA PRO A 26 -9.77 -10.32 -12.11
C PRO A 26 -8.40 -9.83 -11.62
N MET A 27 -7.38 -9.83 -12.48
CA MET A 27 -6.07 -9.27 -12.15
C MET A 27 -6.16 -7.79 -11.80
N LEU A 28 -6.91 -7.00 -12.58
CA LEU A 28 -7.04 -5.56 -12.38
C LEU A 28 -7.78 -5.25 -11.07
N GLU A 29 -8.83 -6.01 -10.77
CA GLU A 29 -9.51 -5.93 -9.48
C GLU A 29 -8.54 -6.20 -8.31
N SER A 30 -7.80 -7.30 -8.40
CA SER A 30 -6.89 -7.69 -7.32
C SER A 30 -5.76 -6.67 -7.10
N VAL A 31 -5.24 -6.03 -8.16
CA VAL A 31 -4.26 -4.96 -8.02
C VAL A 31 -4.89 -3.73 -7.37
N ALA A 32 -6.07 -3.30 -7.83
CA ALA A 32 -6.79 -2.18 -7.22
C ALA A 32 -7.04 -2.41 -5.72
N ARG A 33 -7.56 -3.58 -5.34
CA ARG A 33 -7.74 -3.95 -3.91
C ARG A 33 -6.42 -3.90 -3.15
N GLY A 34 -5.36 -4.50 -3.69
CA GLY A 34 -4.05 -4.52 -3.02
C GLY A 34 -3.50 -3.13 -2.71
N ILE A 35 -3.67 -2.15 -3.62
CA ILE A 35 -3.27 -0.76 -3.41
C ILE A 35 -4.15 -0.10 -2.34
N LEU A 36 -5.46 -0.23 -2.45
CA LEU A 36 -6.40 0.40 -1.52
C LEU A 36 -6.31 -0.19 -0.12
N ASP A 37 -6.14 -1.51 0.00
CA ASP A 37 -5.95 -2.21 1.27
C ASP A 37 -4.64 -1.79 1.95
N TYR A 38 -3.56 -1.56 1.18
CA TYR A 38 -2.33 -0.98 1.70
C TYR A 38 -2.58 0.41 2.30
N VAL A 39 -3.31 1.28 1.60
CA VAL A 39 -3.66 2.61 2.12
C VAL A 39 -4.46 2.49 3.42
N LEU A 40 -5.42 1.57 3.48
CA LEU A 40 -6.24 1.37 4.69
C LEU A 40 -5.45 0.84 5.87
N ASN A 41 -4.53 -0.11 5.63
CA ASN A 41 -3.79 -0.79 6.71
C ASN A 41 -2.57 0.00 7.17
N ASP A 42 -1.87 0.64 6.23
CA ASP A 42 -0.56 1.22 6.48
C ASP A 42 -0.55 2.75 6.47
N MET A 43 -1.43 3.38 5.69
CA MET A 43 -1.40 4.82 5.42
C MET A 43 -2.60 5.58 6.00
N THR A 44 -3.27 5.03 7.01
CA THR A 44 -4.48 5.64 7.58
C THR A 44 -4.29 5.99 9.06
N ASP A 45 -4.58 7.24 9.39
CA ASP A 45 -4.66 7.72 10.77
C ASP A 45 -5.85 7.05 11.51
N PRO A 46 -5.74 6.72 12.79
CA PRO A 46 -6.85 6.17 13.56
C PRO A 46 -8.14 7.01 13.53
N GLN A 47 -8.04 8.32 13.31
CA GLN A 47 -9.17 9.22 13.16
C GLN A 47 -9.68 9.31 11.71
N GLY A 48 -8.98 8.69 10.73
CA GLY A 48 -9.46 8.48 9.37
C GLY A 48 -8.77 9.30 8.28
N GLY A 49 -7.84 10.20 8.60
CA GLY A 49 -7.03 10.89 7.59
C GLY A 49 -6.03 9.93 6.93
N PHE A 50 -5.69 10.15 5.66
CA PHE A 50 -4.67 9.37 4.98
C PHE A 50 -3.33 10.08 5.05
N TYR A 51 -2.28 9.37 5.49
CA TYR A 51 -0.90 9.85 5.58
C TYR A 51 -0.27 10.05 4.21
N SER A 52 0.78 10.90 4.15
CA SER A 52 1.40 11.31 2.88
C SER A 52 2.28 10.24 2.25
N ALA A 53 3.22 9.68 3.01
CA ALA A 53 4.24 8.78 2.48
C ALA A 53 4.85 7.91 3.58
N GLU A 54 5.55 6.87 3.16
CA GLU A 54 6.46 6.08 3.99
C GLU A 54 7.85 6.13 3.34
N ASP A 55 8.91 6.24 4.15
CA ASP A 55 10.27 6.31 3.65
C ASP A 55 10.68 4.98 2.98
N ALA A 56 11.65 5.02 2.09
CA ALA A 56 12.25 3.82 1.54
C ALA A 56 13.26 3.19 2.52
N ASP A 57 13.83 4.02 3.40
CA ASP A 57 14.88 3.62 4.32
C ASP A 57 14.31 3.07 5.63
N SER A 58 14.90 1.99 6.12
CA SER A 58 14.70 1.43 7.44
C SER A 58 16.06 0.97 7.97
N GLU A 59 16.32 1.17 9.26
CA GLU A 59 17.60 0.83 9.91
C GLU A 59 18.82 1.49 9.23
N GLY A 60 18.63 2.62 8.53
CA GLY A 60 19.70 3.37 7.85
C GLY A 60 20.09 2.82 6.47
N GLU A 61 19.37 1.84 5.95
CA GLU A 61 19.59 1.25 4.62
C GLU A 61 18.29 1.21 3.81
N GLU A 62 18.37 1.46 2.50
CA GLU A 62 17.23 1.41 1.60
C GLU A 62 16.65 0.01 1.50
N GLY A 63 15.35 -0.09 1.68
CA GLY A 63 14.57 -1.29 1.41
C GLY A 63 14.69 -2.41 2.45
N THR A 64 15.48 -2.27 3.52
CA THR A 64 15.73 -3.33 4.51
C THR A 64 14.44 -3.97 5.04
N PHE A 65 13.41 -3.20 5.26
CA PHE A 65 12.09 -3.69 5.67
C PHE A 65 11.47 -4.69 4.67
N TYR A 66 11.72 -4.54 3.37
CA TYR A 66 11.02 -5.26 2.28
C TYR A 66 11.82 -6.43 1.69
N ILE A 67 13.14 -6.47 1.90
CA ILE A 67 14.01 -7.47 1.27
C ILE A 67 14.24 -8.69 2.16
N TRP A 68 14.60 -9.82 1.54
CA TRP A 68 14.73 -11.12 2.21
C TRP A 68 16.01 -11.81 1.80
N SER A 69 16.80 -12.30 2.75
CA SER A 69 17.89 -13.20 2.41
C SER A 69 17.37 -14.62 2.14
N ASP A 70 18.08 -15.37 1.33
CA ASP A 70 17.77 -16.78 1.06
C ASP A 70 17.82 -17.63 2.34
N ALA A 71 18.82 -17.36 3.20
CA ALA A 71 18.97 -18.04 4.49
C ALA A 71 17.78 -17.75 5.44
N GLU A 72 17.32 -16.51 5.48
CA GLU A 72 16.15 -16.12 6.27
C GLU A 72 14.90 -16.85 5.82
N LEU A 73 14.62 -16.88 4.52
CA LEU A 73 13.46 -17.60 3.97
C LEU A 73 13.53 -19.10 4.28
N LYS A 74 14.70 -19.73 4.19
CA LYS A 74 14.89 -21.14 4.56
C LYS A 74 14.61 -21.42 6.03
N ASN A 75 14.95 -20.50 6.91
CA ASN A 75 14.76 -20.68 8.35
C ASN A 75 13.33 -20.44 8.82
N LEU A 76 12.59 -19.57 8.13
CA LEU A 76 11.23 -19.12 8.52
C LEU A 76 10.12 -19.93 7.88
N LEU A 77 10.38 -20.60 6.79
CA LEU A 77 9.40 -21.31 5.98
C LEU A 77 9.57 -22.82 6.06
N THR A 78 8.48 -23.57 5.88
CA THR A 78 8.60 -25.02 5.64
C THR A 78 9.28 -25.27 4.30
N GLN A 79 9.72 -26.51 4.06
CA GLN A 79 10.35 -26.86 2.80
C GLN A 79 9.42 -26.60 1.59
N GLU A 80 8.12 -26.90 1.74
CA GLU A 80 7.12 -26.68 0.69
C GLU A 80 6.88 -25.17 0.44
N GLU A 81 6.74 -24.39 1.51
CA GLU A 81 6.59 -22.93 1.41
C GLU A 81 7.83 -22.27 0.78
N TYR A 82 9.02 -22.70 1.17
CA TYR A 82 10.26 -22.22 0.59
C TYR A 82 10.36 -22.51 -0.91
N GLN A 83 10.03 -23.73 -1.34
CA GLN A 83 9.96 -24.09 -2.77
C GLN A 83 8.93 -23.24 -3.51
N LEU A 84 7.79 -22.94 -2.87
CA LEU A 84 6.76 -22.10 -3.46
C LEU A 84 7.23 -20.65 -3.63
N VAL A 85 7.92 -20.08 -2.65
CA VAL A 85 8.53 -18.74 -2.75
C VAL A 85 9.52 -18.68 -3.93
N TYR A 86 10.39 -19.64 -4.02
CA TYR A 86 11.38 -19.75 -5.09
C TYR A 86 10.74 -19.81 -6.48
N LYS A 87 9.68 -20.63 -6.60
CA LYS A 87 8.95 -20.81 -7.86
C LYS A 87 8.14 -19.58 -8.28
N ILE A 88 7.54 -18.86 -7.32
CA ILE A 88 6.54 -17.82 -7.62
C ILE A 88 7.11 -16.41 -7.55
N PHE A 89 8.04 -16.12 -6.62
CA PHE A 89 8.44 -14.75 -6.30
C PHE A 89 9.84 -14.36 -6.73
N GLY A 90 10.41 -15.02 -7.72
CA GLY A 90 11.67 -14.63 -8.35
C GLY A 90 12.87 -14.64 -7.39
N VAL A 91 12.81 -15.43 -6.31
CA VAL A 91 13.90 -15.58 -5.34
C VAL A 91 15.06 -16.33 -5.98
N THR A 92 16.28 -15.89 -5.70
CA THR A 92 17.51 -16.57 -6.09
C THR A 92 18.43 -16.75 -4.88
N SER A 93 19.32 -17.75 -4.92
CA SER A 93 20.27 -18.00 -3.83
C SER A 93 21.32 -16.88 -3.64
N GLY A 94 21.61 -16.14 -4.72
CA GLY A 94 22.51 -14.99 -4.70
C GLY A 94 21.85 -13.65 -4.45
N GLY A 95 20.53 -13.62 -4.32
CA GLY A 95 19.75 -12.37 -4.29
C GLY A 95 19.41 -11.84 -5.68
N ASN A 96 18.38 -10.99 -5.75
CA ASN A 96 17.96 -10.32 -6.98
C ASN A 96 17.90 -8.79 -6.82
N PHE A 97 18.34 -8.27 -5.68
CA PHE A 97 18.38 -6.85 -5.37
C PHE A 97 19.82 -6.35 -5.32
N GLU A 98 20.28 -5.75 -6.43
CA GLU A 98 21.62 -5.19 -6.57
C GLU A 98 22.73 -6.16 -6.07
N GLU A 99 23.77 -5.62 -5.44
CA GLU A 99 24.87 -6.42 -4.85
C GLU A 99 24.60 -6.81 -3.38
N SER A 100 23.37 -6.61 -2.88
CA SER A 100 23.04 -6.85 -1.47
C SER A 100 23.00 -8.32 -1.05
N GLY A 101 22.94 -9.25 -2.01
CA GLY A 101 22.73 -10.68 -1.73
C GLY A 101 21.33 -11.02 -1.19
N LYS A 102 20.42 -10.04 -1.18
CA LYS A 102 19.03 -10.20 -0.71
C LYS A 102 18.04 -10.20 -1.89
N ASN A 103 16.82 -10.59 -1.63
CA ASN A 103 15.77 -10.72 -2.62
C ASN A 103 14.62 -9.75 -2.39
N ILE A 104 14.17 -9.10 -3.47
CA ILE A 104 12.85 -8.49 -3.58
C ILE A 104 11.89 -9.57 -4.04
N LEU A 105 10.80 -9.79 -3.31
CA LEU A 105 9.74 -10.70 -3.74
C LEU A 105 8.90 -10.02 -4.82
N HIS A 106 8.96 -10.52 -6.03
CA HIS A 106 8.20 -10.00 -7.16
C HIS A 106 7.61 -11.15 -7.98
N LEU A 107 6.57 -10.88 -8.75
CA LEU A 107 5.99 -11.87 -9.64
C LEU A 107 6.67 -11.79 -11.02
N PRO A 108 7.52 -12.76 -11.40
CA PRO A 108 8.12 -12.82 -12.72
C PRO A 108 7.03 -12.91 -13.81
N LYS A 109 7.30 -12.29 -14.98
CA LYS A 109 6.33 -12.27 -16.09
C LYS A 109 5.91 -13.67 -16.56
N GLU A 110 6.82 -14.61 -16.49
CA GLU A 110 6.65 -16.00 -16.93
C GLU A 110 5.69 -16.80 -16.04
N ILE A 111 5.57 -16.43 -14.77
CA ILE A 111 4.72 -17.12 -13.78
C ILE A 111 3.24 -16.83 -14.02
N GLY A 112 2.94 -15.62 -14.46
CA GLY A 112 1.57 -15.18 -14.72
C GLY A 112 0.72 -15.00 -13.46
N TRP A 113 -0.36 -14.24 -13.62
CA TRP A 113 -1.23 -13.84 -12.53
C TRP A 113 -1.97 -15.00 -11.84
N LYS A 114 -2.35 -16.05 -12.59
CA LYS A 114 -3.14 -17.16 -12.05
C LYS A 114 -2.44 -17.89 -10.91
N ALA A 115 -1.13 -18.08 -11.01
CA ALA A 115 -0.34 -18.70 -9.94
C ALA A 115 -0.38 -17.89 -8.65
N ASN A 116 -0.32 -16.56 -8.78
CA ASN A 116 -0.39 -15.62 -7.65
C ASN A 116 -1.75 -15.64 -6.92
N ALA A 117 -2.81 -16.09 -7.58
CA ALA A 117 -4.16 -16.12 -7.03
C ALA A 117 -4.50 -17.41 -6.26
N SER A 118 -3.61 -18.42 -6.25
CA SER A 118 -3.85 -19.68 -5.54
C SER A 118 -3.96 -19.48 -4.01
N LEU A 119 -4.67 -20.37 -3.34
CA LEU A 119 -4.87 -20.29 -1.89
C LEU A 119 -3.54 -20.46 -1.13
N GLU A 120 -2.68 -21.35 -1.60
CA GLU A 120 -1.35 -21.57 -1.01
C GLU A 120 -0.50 -20.31 -1.07
N VAL A 121 -0.49 -19.60 -2.21
CA VAL A 121 0.25 -18.34 -2.38
C VAL A 121 -0.34 -17.23 -1.52
N LYS A 122 -1.66 -17.15 -1.39
CA LYS A 122 -2.31 -16.19 -0.49
C LYS A 122 -1.93 -16.41 0.97
N ASN A 123 -1.94 -17.67 1.43
CA ASN A 123 -1.53 -18.02 2.79
C ASN A 123 -0.05 -17.73 3.04
N LEU A 124 0.81 -18.05 2.06
CA LEU A 124 2.23 -17.74 2.12
C LEU A 124 2.49 -16.22 2.22
N LYS A 125 1.81 -15.42 1.40
CA LYS A 125 1.90 -13.95 1.48
C LYS A 125 1.49 -13.42 2.85
N LYS A 126 0.40 -13.94 3.41
CA LYS A 126 -0.07 -13.56 4.75
C LYS A 126 0.99 -13.88 5.80
N LYS A 127 1.58 -15.07 5.77
CA LYS A 127 2.66 -15.47 6.68
C LYS A 127 3.89 -14.57 6.54
N LEU A 128 4.34 -14.29 5.32
CA LEU A 128 5.47 -13.39 5.06
C LEU A 128 5.18 -11.96 5.54
N LEU A 129 3.95 -11.47 5.35
CA LEU A 129 3.53 -10.18 5.88
C LEU A 129 3.63 -10.15 7.40
N GLU A 130 3.06 -11.14 8.10
CA GLU A 130 3.10 -11.24 9.57
C GLU A 130 4.53 -11.31 10.13
N ILE A 131 5.46 -11.90 9.38
CA ILE A 131 6.89 -11.93 9.73
C ILE A 131 7.51 -10.54 9.52
N ARG A 132 7.27 -9.92 8.37
CA ARG A 132 7.78 -8.60 8.02
C ARG A 132 7.33 -7.51 9.01
N GLU A 133 6.08 -7.57 9.44
CA GLU A 133 5.51 -6.62 10.40
C GLU A 133 6.23 -6.58 11.76
N LYS A 134 7.08 -7.55 12.06
CA LYS A 134 7.91 -7.58 13.27
C LYS A 134 9.25 -6.85 13.11
N ARG A 135 9.60 -6.45 11.90
CA ARG A 135 10.81 -5.67 11.60
C ARG A 135 10.60 -4.20 11.95
N GLU A 136 11.71 -3.46 12.07
CA GLU A 136 11.65 -2.01 12.21
C GLU A 136 11.07 -1.39 10.94
N ARG A 137 9.95 -0.68 11.11
CA ARG A 137 9.26 -0.04 9.98
C ARG A 137 10.00 1.20 9.50
N PRO A 138 9.94 1.50 8.20
CA PRO A 138 10.38 2.78 7.67
C PRO A 138 9.66 3.96 8.34
N PHE A 139 10.32 5.11 8.35
CA PHE A 139 9.71 6.34 8.86
C PHE A 139 8.46 6.71 8.05
N LYS A 140 7.37 6.97 8.77
CA LYS A 140 6.11 7.39 8.15
C LYS A 140 5.97 8.91 8.19
N ASP A 141 5.82 9.54 7.04
CA ASP A 141 5.41 10.93 6.95
C ASP A 141 3.90 11.04 7.22
N ASP A 142 3.58 11.23 8.49
CA ASP A 142 2.22 11.27 9.05
C ASP A 142 1.46 12.57 8.76
N LYS A 143 1.93 13.39 7.81
CA LYS A 143 1.17 14.53 7.34
C LYS A 143 -0.11 14.10 6.62
N VAL A 144 -1.22 14.71 6.96
CA VAL A 144 -2.48 14.60 6.22
C VAL A 144 -2.61 15.85 5.34
N LEU A 145 -2.50 15.68 4.02
CA LEU A 145 -2.61 16.77 3.05
C LEU A 145 -4.02 16.78 2.45
N THR A 146 -4.65 17.94 2.45
CA THR A 146 -6.05 18.10 2.02
C THR A 146 -6.27 17.64 0.59
N ALA A 147 -5.46 18.11 -0.36
CA ALA A 147 -5.58 17.72 -1.78
C ALA A 147 -5.48 16.21 -1.98
N TRP A 148 -4.46 15.59 -1.39
CA TRP A 148 -4.25 14.15 -1.56
C TRP A 148 -5.35 13.31 -0.90
N ASN A 149 -5.85 13.77 0.24
CA ASN A 149 -7.00 13.13 0.88
C ASN A 149 -8.26 13.27 0.05
N GLY A 150 -8.54 14.45 -0.53
CA GLY A 150 -9.66 14.64 -1.43
C GLY A 150 -9.65 13.68 -2.63
N LEU A 151 -8.50 13.49 -3.24
CA LEU A 151 -8.32 12.53 -4.32
C LEU A 151 -8.50 11.07 -3.84
N MET A 152 -7.93 10.70 -2.67
CA MET A 152 -8.09 9.35 -2.12
C MET A 152 -9.54 9.07 -1.69
N ILE A 153 -10.25 10.04 -1.14
CA ILE A 153 -11.68 9.94 -0.87
C ILE A 153 -12.45 9.58 -2.15
N SER A 154 -12.12 10.24 -3.26
CA SER A 154 -12.74 9.96 -4.56
C SER A 154 -12.41 8.55 -5.06
N ALA A 155 -11.17 8.11 -4.94
CA ALA A 155 -10.74 6.76 -5.32
C ALA A 155 -11.43 5.68 -4.46
N MET A 156 -11.52 5.88 -3.14
CA MET A 156 -12.19 4.96 -2.22
C MET A 156 -13.70 4.89 -2.48
N ALA A 157 -14.37 6.03 -2.72
CA ALA A 157 -15.78 6.07 -3.07
C ALA A 157 -16.06 5.32 -4.38
N LYS A 158 -15.22 5.53 -5.40
CA LYS A 158 -15.28 4.79 -6.67
C LYS A 158 -15.05 3.29 -6.47
N ALA A 159 -14.06 2.93 -5.66
CA ALA A 159 -13.76 1.53 -5.35
C ALA A 159 -14.95 0.83 -4.69
N SER A 160 -15.63 1.49 -3.76
CA SER A 160 -16.84 0.93 -3.13
C SER A 160 -17.91 0.55 -4.16
N GLN A 161 -18.10 1.37 -5.16
CA GLN A 161 -19.10 1.12 -6.23
C GLN A 161 -18.62 0.01 -7.18
N VAL A 162 -17.37 0.09 -7.65
CA VAL A 162 -16.82 -0.81 -8.67
C VAL A 162 -16.58 -2.21 -8.12
N LEU A 163 -16.06 -2.30 -6.89
CA LEU A 163 -15.69 -3.55 -6.23
C LEU A 163 -16.81 -4.10 -5.33
N GLN A 164 -17.92 -3.36 -5.21
CA GLN A 164 -19.08 -3.69 -4.35
C GLN A 164 -18.66 -3.99 -2.90
N ASP A 165 -17.73 -3.20 -2.37
CA ASP A 165 -17.19 -3.35 -1.03
C ASP A 165 -17.46 -2.06 -0.21
N PRO A 166 -18.37 -2.12 0.78
CA PRO A 166 -18.75 -0.95 1.57
C PRO A 166 -17.63 -0.42 2.49
N ASN A 167 -16.60 -1.22 2.77
CA ASN A 167 -15.49 -0.80 3.63
C ASN A 167 -14.75 0.41 3.04
N TYR A 168 -14.60 0.47 1.72
CA TYR A 168 -13.97 1.61 1.03
C TYR A 168 -14.83 2.88 1.18
N LEU A 169 -16.16 2.77 1.14
CA LEU A 169 -17.05 3.93 1.38
C LEU A 169 -16.91 4.45 2.81
N VAL A 170 -16.85 3.55 3.79
CA VAL A 170 -16.66 3.91 5.20
C VAL A 170 -15.33 4.66 5.38
N ALA A 171 -14.26 4.21 4.72
CA ALA A 171 -12.97 4.89 4.76
C ALA A 171 -13.04 6.29 4.14
N ALA A 172 -13.66 6.42 2.97
CA ALA A 172 -13.90 7.72 2.32
C ALA A 172 -14.65 8.69 3.23
N GLN A 173 -15.73 8.23 3.87
CA GLN A 173 -16.53 9.04 4.80
C GLN A 173 -15.74 9.47 6.04
N LYS A 174 -14.94 8.56 6.62
CA LYS A 174 -14.07 8.88 7.76
C LYS A 174 -13.05 9.95 7.38
N SER A 175 -12.41 9.83 6.22
CA SER A 175 -11.42 10.81 5.77
C SER A 175 -12.06 12.17 5.46
N ALA A 176 -13.23 12.19 4.84
CA ALA A 176 -13.98 13.45 4.63
C ALA A 176 -14.38 14.10 5.97
N HIS A 177 -14.78 13.30 6.95
CA HIS A 177 -15.08 13.77 8.29
C HIS A 177 -13.84 14.32 8.99
N PHE A 178 -12.70 13.64 8.87
CA PHE A 178 -11.40 14.10 9.38
C PHE A 178 -11.05 15.49 8.84
N ILE A 179 -11.14 15.70 7.53
CA ILE A 179 -10.90 17.01 6.91
C ILE A 179 -11.82 18.07 7.48
N LYS A 180 -13.11 17.75 7.59
CA LYS A 180 -14.12 18.69 8.13
C LYS A 180 -13.82 19.10 9.57
N ILE A 181 -13.36 18.20 10.40
CA ILE A 181 -13.10 18.49 11.83
C ILE A 181 -11.75 19.15 12.04
N HIS A 182 -10.71 18.72 11.35
CA HIS A 182 -9.33 19.09 11.65
C HIS A 182 -8.73 20.12 10.69
N LEU A 183 -9.26 20.22 9.47
CA LEU A 183 -8.66 21.07 8.42
C LEU A 183 -9.58 22.20 7.96
N TYR A 184 -10.85 22.21 8.39
CA TYR A 184 -11.81 23.25 8.00
C TYR A 184 -12.29 24.04 9.22
N GLU A 185 -11.87 25.30 9.30
CA GLU A 185 -12.26 26.21 10.39
C GLU A 185 -12.57 27.61 9.85
N LYS A 186 -13.65 28.22 10.32
CA LYS A 186 -14.07 29.61 9.97
C LYS A 186 -14.12 29.84 8.45
N GLU A 187 -14.74 28.90 7.72
CA GLU A 187 -14.86 28.95 6.26
C GLU A 187 -13.51 28.91 5.50
N LYS A 188 -12.44 28.51 6.18
CA LYS A 188 -11.11 28.38 5.58
C LYS A 188 -10.65 26.92 5.68
N LEU A 189 -10.09 26.44 4.60
CA LEU A 189 -9.47 25.14 4.52
C LEU A 189 -7.97 25.28 4.78
N ALA A 190 -7.42 24.41 5.62
CA ALA A 190 -5.99 24.31 5.81
C ALA A 190 -5.41 23.24 4.86
N ARG A 191 -4.16 23.44 4.43
CA ARG A 191 -3.47 22.55 3.50
C ARG A 191 -3.00 21.25 4.15
N ARG A 192 -2.58 21.32 5.43
CA ARG A 192 -1.90 20.20 6.11
C ARG A 192 -2.33 20.09 7.56
N PHE A 193 -2.50 18.85 8.03
CA PHE A 193 -2.60 18.49 9.43
C PHE A 193 -1.45 17.57 9.83
N ARG A 194 -0.83 17.82 11.00
CA ARG A 194 0.18 16.96 11.60
C ARG A 194 0.32 17.29 13.10
N SER A 195 0.52 16.28 13.93
CA SER A 195 0.78 16.44 15.38
C SER A 195 -0.30 17.28 16.09
N GLY A 196 -1.58 17.10 15.73
CA GLY A 196 -2.71 17.82 16.31
C GLY A 196 -2.91 19.25 15.79
N GLU A 197 -2.15 19.71 14.79
CA GLU A 197 -2.17 21.09 14.32
C GLU A 197 -2.44 21.17 12.80
N ALA A 198 -3.42 22.02 12.43
CA ALA A 198 -3.66 22.42 11.05
C ALA A 198 -2.80 23.64 10.70
N LYS A 199 -2.07 23.57 9.59
CA LYS A 199 -1.19 24.66 9.13
C LYS A 199 -1.37 24.94 7.65
N PHE A 200 -0.98 26.16 7.29
CA PHE A 200 -0.99 26.72 5.93
C PHE A 200 -2.40 26.82 5.35
N THR A 201 -2.69 27.97 4.81
CA THR A 201 -3.95 28.16 4.06
C THR A 201 -3.92 27.29 2.81
N ALA A 202 -5.01 26.60 2.53
CA ALA A 202 -5.20 25.86 1.31
C ALA A 202 -5.11 26.76 0.08
N SER A 203 -4.60 26.21 -1.01
CA SER A 203 -4.59 26.83 -2.34
C SER A 203 -5.74 26.31 -3.18
N LEU A 204 -5.83 26.74 -4.44
CA LEU A 204 -6.88 26.27 -5.36
C LEU A 204 -6.79 24.74 -5.62
N ASP A 205 -5.60 24.16 -5.45
CA ASP A 205 -5.37 22.72 -5.68
C ASP A 205 -5.77 21.84 -4.48
N ASP A 206 -6.05 22.45 -3.32
CA ASP A 206 -6.49 21.76 -2.12
C ASP A 206 -8.03 21.73 -2.05
#